data_7a4f5e4e6cd0142e425b4a40d71da025
#
_entry.id   7a4f5e4e6cd0142e425b4a40d71da025
#
_cell.length_a   1.000
_cell.length_b   1.000
_cell.length_c   1.000
_cell.angle_alpha   90.00
_cell.angle_beta   90.00
_cell.angle_gamma   90.00
#
_symmetry.space_group_name_H-M   'P 1'
#
loop_
_entity.id
_entity.type
_entity.pdbx_description
1 polymer ?
#
loop_
_entity_poly.entity_id
_entity_poly.type
_entity_poly.pdbx_seq_one_letter_code
_entity_poly.pdbx_strand_id
1 'polypeptide(L)'
;MRHLIFISAILFGSYFTHHAQNNFDLTVKIENIKHNRGVVQLGLYNTASKFPKVNETYQVARVKTVGKSRVYTFKSLPKGSYAVAIYHDANANKTCDTNFLGIPIEAFAFSNNIRPKFSAPSFQSCSVSLIKDVEIEIRLVY
;
A
#
# COMPACT_ATOMS: atom_id res chain seq x y z
N MET A 1 -52.43 30.38 -45.65
CA MET A 1 -51.15 30.79 -45.05
C MET A 1 -50.78 29.74 -44.05
N ARG A 2 -49.77 28.92 -44.38
CA ARG A 2 -49.29 27.81 -43.52
C ARG A 2 -47.94 28.25 -42.88
N HIS A 3 -47.92 28.48 -41.56
CA HIS A 3 -46.70 28.82 -40.83
C HIS A 3 -45.87 27.54 -40.55
N LEU A 4 -44.70 27.43 -41.18
CA LEU A 4 -43.72 26.43 -40.83
C LEU A 4 -42.95 26.90 -39.58
N ILE A 5 -43.07 26.16 -38.49
CA ILE A 5 -42.27 26.37 -37.28
C ILE A 5 -41.01 25.48 -37.41
N PHE A 6 -39.83 26.11 -37.57
CA PHE A 6 -38.55 25.44 -37.50
C PHE A 6 -38.17 25.25 -36.01
N ILE A 7 -38.20 24.00 -35.53
CA ILE A 7 -37.68 23.66 -34.23
C ILE A 7 -36.20 23.35 -34.41
N SER A 8 -35.33 24.26 -33.97
CA SER A 8 -33.89 24.06 -33.91
C SER A 8 -33.54 23.23 -32.65
N ALA A 9 -33.25 21.96 -32.82
CA ALA A 9 -32.76 21.10 -31.75
C ALA A 9 -31.27 21.40 -31.48
N ILE A 10 -30.99 22.14 -30.41
CA ILE A 10 -29.61 22.36 -29.93
C ILE A 10 -29.15 21.08 -29.20
N LEU A 11 -28.32 20.30 -29.89
CA LEU A 11 -27.61 19.16 -29.28
C LEU A 11 -26.51 19.68 -28.33
N PHE A 12 -26.80 19.71 -27.04
CA PHE A 12 -25.81 19.91 -26.00
C PHE A 12 -24.93 18.63 -25.89
N GLY A 13 -23.84 18.60 -26.63
CA GLY A 13 -22.81 17.56 -26.50
C GLY A 13 -22.08 17.73 -25.17
N SER A 14 -22.41 16.90 -24.19
CA SER A 14 -21.66 16.81 -22.94
C SER A 14 -20.28 16.22 -23.22
N TYR A 15 -19.26 17.07 -23.29
CA TYR A 15 -17.86 16.63 -23.35
C TYR A 15 -17.47 16.07 -21.99
N PHE A 16 -17.58 14.75 -21.82
CA PHE A 16 -16.94 14.06 -20.70
C PHE A 16 -15.42 14.10 -20.94
N THR A 17 -14.74 15.00 -20.25
CA THR A 17 -13.27 14.95 -20.17
C THR A 17 -12.88 13.74 -19.34
N HIS A 18 -12.50 12.65 -19.99
CA HIS A 18 -11.85 11.53 -19.33
C HIS A 18 -10.47 12.03 -18.88
N HIS A 19 -10.37 12.40 -17.60
CA HIS A 19 -9.06 12.54 -16.98
C HIS A 19 -8.44 11.14 -16.92
N ALA A 20 -7.45 10.88 -17.76
CA ALA A 20 -6.64 9.68 -17.65
C ALA A 20 -6.01 9.70 -16.25
N GLN A 21 -6.50 8.83 -15.36
CA GLN A 21 -5.92 8.65 -14.05
C GLN A 21 -4.56 7.97 -14.23
N ASN A 22 -3.47 8.70 -13.98
CA ASN A 22 -2.13 8.15 -14.04
C ASN A 22 -1.95 7.19 -12.87
N ASN A 23 -1.92 5.89 -13.18
CA ASN A 23 -1.69 4.83 -12.22
C ASN A 23 -0.25 4.34 -12.37
N PHE A 24 0.34 3.96 -11.25
CA PHE A 24 1.73 3.52 -11.17
C PHE A 24 1.85 2.26 -10.32
N ASP A 25 2.94 1.53 -10.52
CA ASP A 25 3.25 0.34 -9.76
C ASP A 25 4.22 0.67 -8.61
N LEU A 26 3.95 0.12 -7.42
CA LEU A 26 4.85 0.16 -6.27
C LEU A 26 5.39 -1.24 -6.02
N THR A 27 6.64 -1.46 -6.35
CA THR A 27 7.34 -2.73 -6.11
C THR A 27 8.05 -2.68 -4.76
N VAL A 28 7.79 -3.68 -3.92
CA VAL A 28 8.39 -3.84 -2.60
C VAL A 28 9.30 -5.06 -2.61
N LYS A 29 10.61 -4.85 -2.43
CA LYS A 29 11.58 -5.89 -2.19
C LYS A 29 11.73 -6.10 -0.69
N ILE A 30 11.34 -7.28 -0.21
CA ILE A 30 11.39 -7.67 1.19
C ILE A 30 12.70 -8.38 1.43
N GLU A 31 13.48 -7.91 2.39
CA GLU A 31 14.80 -8.44 2.71
C GLU A 31 14.88 -8.97 4.15
N ASN A 32 15.90 -9.80 4.41
CA ASN A 32 16.21 -10.34 5.73
C ASN A 32 15.16 -11.31 6.27
N ILE A 33 14.54 -12.13 5.41
CA ILE A 33 13.66 -13.22 5.84
C ILE A 33 14.53 -14.32 6.47
N LYS A 34 14.36 -14.57 7.77
CA LYS A 34 15.17 -15.56 8.51
C LYS A 34 14.57 -16.97 8.49
N HIS A 35 13.27 -17.10 8.31
CA HIS A 35 12.58 -18.38 8.40
C HIS A 35 11.64 -18.59 7.21
N ASN A 36 11.69 -19.80 6.62
CA ASN A 36 10.81 -20.20 5.51
C ASN A 36 9.47 -20.77 6.06
N ARG A 37 8.85 -20.10 7.03
CA ARG A 37 7.56 -20.49 7.62
C ARG A 37 6.57 -19.33 7.54
N GLY A 38 5.31 -19.66 7.33
CA GLY A 38 4.26 -18.66 7.25
C GLY A 38 4.35 -17.76 6.01
N VAL A 39 4.02 -16.50 6.20
CA VAL A 39 3.96 -15.48 5.15
C VAL A 39 4.53 -14.15 5.66
N VAL A 40 5.00 -13.31 4.75
CA VAL A 40 5.11 -11.88 5.05
C VAL A 40 3.82 -11.20 4.61
N GLN A 41 3.13 -10.56 5.53
CA GLN A 41 2.01 -9.70 5.22
C GLN A 41 2.51 -8.28 4.96
N LEU A 42 2.04 -7.70 3.86
CA LEU A 42 2.29 -6.32 3.47
C LEU A 42 0.98 -5.53 3.58
N GLY A 43 0.97 -4.49 4.40
CA GLY A 43 -0.11 -3.51 4.45
C GLY A 43 0.31 -2.25 3.69
N LEU A 44 -0.46 -1.86 2.69
CA LEU A 44 -0.33 -0.60 1.99
C LEU A 44 -1.31 0.41 2.58
N TYR A 45 -0.86 1.64 2.82
CA TYR A 45 -1.65 2.72 3.40
C TYR A 45 -1.51 3.98 2.55
N ASN A 46 -2.59 4.73 2.43
CA ASN A 46 -2.64 6.01 1.71
C ASN A 46 -3.13 7.17 2.58
N THR A 47 -3.33 6.93 3.88
CA THR A 47 -3.75 7.95 4.86
C THR A 47 -3.07 7.77 6.20
N ALA A 48 -2.73 8.88 6.85
CA ALA A 48 -2.07 8.89 8.15
C ALA A 48 -2.97 8.33 9.29
N SER A 49 -4.27 8.55 9.24
CA SER A 49 -5.20 8.13 10.29
C SER A 49 -5.34 6.61 10.42
N LYS A 50 -5.03 5.88 9.34
CA LYS A 50 -5.11 4.42 9.28
C LYS A 50 -3.78 3.72 9.51
N PHE A 51 -2.66 4.42 9.27
CA PHE A 51 -1.31 3.85 9.40
C PHE A 51 -0.87 3.76 10.87
N PRO A 52 -0.23 2.68 11.29
CA PRO A 52 -0.03 1.37 10.63
C PRO A 52 -1.00 0.27 11.13
N LYS A 53 -2.27 0.60 11.32
CA LYS A 53 -3.28 -0.33 11.87
C LYS A 53 -3.58 -1.48 10.91
N VAL A 54 -3.38 -2.71 11.35
CA VAL A 54 -3.39 -3.93 10.52
C VAL A 54 -4.70 -4.11 9.72
N ASN A 55 -5.84 -3.77 10.30
CA ASN A 55 -7.15 -3.97 9.67
C ASN A 55 -7.68 -2.73 8.91
N GLU A 56 -6.89 -1.66 8.81
CA GLU A 56 -7.26 -0.41 8.16
C GLU A 56 -6.40 -0.11 6.91
N THR A 57 -5.84 -1.14 6.29
CA THR A 57 -5.02 -1.04 5.08
C THR A 57 -5.84 -0.57 3.87
N TYR A 58 -5.22 0.19 2.97
CA TYR A 58 -5.75 0.48 1.64
C TYR A 58 -5.73 -0.78 0.75
N GLN A 59 -4.61 -1.51 0.77
CA GLN A 59 -4.49 -2.84 0.18
C GLN A 59 -3.65 -3.74 1.11
N VAL A 60 -3.88 -5.05 1.04
CA VAL A 60 -3.10 -6.04 1.76
C VAL A 60 -2.62 -7.14 0.81
N ALA A 61 -1.38 -7.57 0.98
CA ALA A 61 -0.82 -8.73 0.29
C ALA A 61 -0.19 -9.70 1.29
N ARG A 62 -0.16 -10.99 0.93
CA ARG A 62 0.51 -12.04 1.68
C ARG A 62 1.42 -12.82 0.76
N VAL A 63 2.70 -12.86 1.08
CA VAL A 63 3.74 -13.49 0.26
C VAL A 63 4.36 -14.63 1.05
N LYS A 64 4.35 -15.84 0.49
CA LYS A 64 5.00 -17.01 1.11
C LYS A 64 6.49 -16.76 1.30
N THR A 65 7.01 -17.12 2.47
CA THR A 65 8.42 -17.00 2.80
C THR A 65 9.22 -18.16 2.21
N VAL A 66 9.90 -17.90 1.11
CA VAL A 66 10.83 -18.84 0.45
C VAL A 66 12.12 -18.10 0.15
N GLY A 67 13.23 -18.58 0.71
CA GLY A 67 14.52 -17.88 0.62
C GLY A 67 14.64 -16.68 1.56
N LYS A 68 15.66 -15.86 1.34
CA LYS A 68 16.01 -14.72 2.20
C LYS A 68 15.37 -13.40 1.80
N SER A 69 14.82 -13.34 0.59
CA SER A 69 14.15 -12.17 0.05
C SER A 69 12.95 -12.53 -0.81
N ARG A 70 12.00 -11.61 -0.93
CA ARG A 70 10.82 -11.73 -1.78
C ARG A 70 10.50 -10.38 -2.40
N VAL A 71 9.78 -10.42 -3.52
CA VAL A 71 9.31 -9.21 -4.19
C VAL A 71 7.79 -9.28 -4.33
N TYR A 72 7.12 -8.16 -4.11
CA TYR A 72 5.71 -8.00 -4.38
C TYR A 72 5.45 -6.63 -5.01
N THR A 73 4.57 -6.57 -6.00
CA THR A 73 4.19 -5.33 -6.68
C THR A 73 2.71 -5.03 -6.47
N PHE A 74 2.42 -3.91 -5.82
CA PHE A 74 1.10 -3.29 -5.83
C PHE A 74 0.91 -2.58 -7.15
N LYS A 75 -0.05 -3.06 -7.96
CA LYS A 75 -0.24 -2.59 -9.33
C LYS A 75 -1.30 -1.51 -9.45
N SER A 76 -1.13 -0.66 -10.46
CA SER A 76 -2.13 0.32 -10.88
C SER A 76 -2.64 1.21 -9.75
N LEU A 77 -1.76 1.65 -8.87
CA LEU A 77 -2.10 2.59 -7.79
C LEU A 77 -2.24 4.00 -8.36
N PRO A 78 -3.27 4.76 -7.94
CA PRO A 78 -3.35 6.17 -8.25
C PRO A 78 -2.10 6.95 -7.82
N LYS A 79 -1.75 8.00 -8.54
CA LYS A 79 -0.74 8.96 -8.09
C LYS A 79 -1.03 9.42 -6.67
N GLY A 80 -0.03 9.35 -5.77
CA GLY A 80 -0.23 9.72 -4.37
C GLY A 80 0.96 9.42 -3.47
N SER A 81 0.75 9.56 -2.17
CA SER A 81 1.70 9.16 -1.13
C SER A 81 1.23 7.88 -0.47
N TYR A 82 2.13 6.92 -0.34
CA TYR A 82 1.85 5.61 0.23
C TYR A 82 2.89 5.26 1.28
N ALA A 83 2.46 4.57 2.33
CA ALA A 83 3.37 3.94 3.29
C ALA A 83 3.12 2.43 3.32
N VAL A 84 4.16 1.66 3.55
CA VAL A 84 4.08 0.22 3.67
C VAL A 84 4.54 -0.20 5.07
N ALA A 85 3.72 -1.04 5.72
CA ALA A 85 4.11 -1.76 6.93
C ALA A 85 4.07 -3.25 6.63
N ILE A 86 5.10 -3.98 7.05
CA ILE A 86 5.18 -5.42 6.85
C ILE A 86 5.44 -6.12 8.17
N TYR A 87 4.94 -7.36 8.30
CA TYR A 87 5.34 -8.27 9.37
C TYR A 87 5.41 -9.71 8.86
N HIS A 88 6.26 -10.50 9.51
CA HIS A 88 6.46 -11.91 9.20
C HIS A 88 5.55 -12.76 10.09
N ASP A 89 4.34 -13.04 9.61
CA ASP A 89 3.37 -13.95 10.23
C ASP A 89 3.86 -15.39 10.11
N ALA A 90 4.69 -15.82 11.08
CA ALA A 90 5.37 -17.10 11.04
C ALA A 90 4.46 -18.27 11.40
N ASN A 91 3.38 -18.04 12.15
CA ASN A 91 2.37 -19.02 12.56
C ASN A 91 1.11 -19.00 11.67
N ALA A 92 1.03 -18.06 10.72
CA ALA A 92 -0.06 -17.88 9.75
C ALA A 92 -1.43 -17.60 10.41
N ASN A 93 -1.44 -16.93 11.56
CA ASN A 93 -2.65 -16.56 12.28
C ASN A 93 -3.31 -15.27 11.77
N LYS A 94 -2.67 -14.55 10.83
CA LYS A 94 -3.10 -13.31 10.18
C LYS A 94 -3.14 -12.08 11.11
N THR A 95 -2.47 -12.18 12.24
CA THR A 95 -2.28 -11.08 13.19
C THR A 95 -0.79 -10.81 13.35
N CYS A 96 -0.43 -9.58 13.69
CA CYS A 96 0.92 -9.28 14.14
C CYS A 96 0.96 -9.54 15.64
N ASP A 97 1.57 -10.64 16.04
CA ASP A 97 1.64 -11.03 17.45
C ASP A 97 2.47 -10.04 18.26
N THR A 98 1.94 -9.69 19.44
CA THR A 98 2.57 -8.73 20.35
C THR A 98 2.72 -9.31 21.74
N ASN A 99 3.68 -8.78 22.50
CA ASN A 99 3.77 -9.08 23.93
C ASN A 99 2.71 -8.29 24.72
N PHE A 100 2.69 -8.45 26.05
CA PHE A 100 1.73 -7.78 26.94
C PHE A 100 1.84 -6.23 26.95
N LEU A 101 2.94 -5.67 26.45
CA LEU A 101 3.15 -4.23 26.28
C LEU A 101 2.73 -3.73 24.89
N GLY A 102 2.18 -4.60 24.04
CA GLY A 102 1.80 -4.26 22.66
C GLY A 102 2.98 -4.16 21.68
N ILE A 103 4.16 -4.61 22.08
CA ILE A 103 5.35 -4.62 21.21
C ILE A 103 5.32 -5.87 20.35
N PRO A 104 5.47 -5.76 19.00
CA PRO A 104 5.54 -6.93 18.14
C PRO A 104 6.63 -7.91 18.57
N ILE A 105 6.27 -9.19 18.65
CA ILE A 105 7.20 -10.31 18.87
C ILE A 105 7.54 -11.02 17.56
N GLU A 106 6.80 -10.72 16.49
CA GLU A 106 7.13 -11.12 15.14
C GLU A 106 8.00 -10.07 14.46
N ALA A 107 8.80 -10.50 13.48
CA ALA A 107 9.62 -9.57 12.72
C ALA A 107 8.74 -8.61 11.92
N PHE A 108 9.06 -7.35 11.95
CA PHE A 108 8.31 -6.31 11.26
C PHE A 108 9.26 -5.27 10.64
N ALA A 109 8.73 -4.45 9.74
CA ALA A 109 9.44 -3.30 9.19
C ALA A 109 8.45 -2.32 8.52
N PHE A 110 8.97 -1.13 8.22
CA PHE A 110 8.24 -0.06 7.55
C PHE A 110 9.02 0.44 6.35
N SER A 111 8.32 1.01 5.37
CA SER A 111 8.95 1.70 4.24
C SER A 111 9.93 2.76 4.72
N ASN A 112 10.90 3.07 3.88
CA ASN A 112 12.09 3.88 4.21
C ASN A 112 12.97 3.28 5.32
N ASN A 113 12.73 2.01 5.71
CA ASN A 113 13.43 1.30 6.79
C ASN A 113 13.45 2.08 8.12
N ILE A 114 12.38 2.84 8.39
CA ILE A 114 12.24 3.58 9.65
C ILE A 114 12.12 2.60 10.81
N ARG A 115 12.97 2.78 11.80
CA ARG A 115 12.98 1.96 13.03
C ARG A 115 12.30 2.72 14.16
N PRO A 116 11.15 2.23 14.65
CA PRO A 116 10.50 2.85 15.81
C PRO A 116 11.36 2.68 17.06
N LYS A 117 11.36 3.72 17.92
CA LYS A 117 12.07 3.66 19.22
C LYS A 117 11.10 3.37 20.39
N PHE A 118 10.00 4.11 20.47
CA PHE A 118 9.05 4.01 21.58
C PHE A 118 7.59 3.83 21.11
N SER A 119 7.28 4.20 19.87
CA SER A 119 5.93 4.09 19.27
C SER A 119 6.06 3.81 17.79
N ALA A 120 4.97 3.37 17.16
CA ALA A 120 4.92 3.22 15.71
C ALA A 120 5.35 4.53 15.00
N PRO A 121 6.05 4.44 13.86
CA PRO A 121 6.48 5.63 13.12
C PRO A 121 5.27 6.35 12.51
N SER A 122 5.47 7.62 12.15
CA SER A 122 4.42 8.38 11.47
C SER A 122 4.27 7.91 10.01
N PHE A 123 3.06 8.09 9.46
CA PHE A 123 2.81 7.90 8.03
C PHE A 123 3.80 8.69 7.18
N GLN A 124 4.05 9.94 7.56
CA GLN A 124 4.90 10.84 6.79
C GLN A 124 6.36 10.37 6.72
N SER A 125 6.91 9.85 7.82
CA SER A 125 8.28 9.31 7.84
C SER A 125 8.45 8.05 6.98
N CYS A 126 7.37 7.28 6.81
CA CYS A 126 7.33 6.07 6.00
C CYS A 126 6.81 6.30 4.58
N SER A 127 6.38 7.52 4.24
CA SER A 127 5.76 7.80 2.93
C SER A 127 6.73 7.71 1.77
N VAL A 128 6.23 7.13 0.69
CA VAL A 128 6.84 7.06 -0.63
C VAL A 128 5.95 7.80 -1.60
N SER A 129 6.49 8.75 -2.35
CA SER A 129 5.76 9.49 -3.38
C SER A 129 5.66 8.66 -4.65
N LEU A 130 4.44 8.30 -5.06
CA LEU A 130 4.17 7.52 -6.26
C LEU A 130 3.67 8.44 -7.38
N ILE A 131 4.61 9.00 -8.15
CA ILE A 131 4.37 9.85 -9.34
C ILE A 131 4.86 9.19 -10.64
N LYS A 132 5.47 8.03 -10.52
CA LYS A 132 5.95 7.09 -11.52
C LYS A 132 6.04 5.72 -10.87
N ASP A 133 6.37 4.68 -11.62
CA ASP A 133 6.70 3.38 -11.04
C ASP A 133 7.90 3.50 -10.10
N VAL A 134 7.76 2.92 -8.91
CA VAL A 134 8.77 3.00 -7.84
C VAL A 134 9.06 1.60 -7.30
N GLU A 135 10.34 1.33 -7.05
CA GLU A 135 10.79 0.17 -6.28
C GLU A 135 11.39 0.63 -4.95
N ILE A 136 11.00 -0.03 -3.86
CA ILE A 136 11.54 0.20 -2.52
C ILE A 136 12.05 -1.11 -1.91
N GLU A 137 13.08 -1.03 -1.09
CA GLU A 137 13.56 -2.15 -0.28
C GLU A 137 13.15 -1.97 1.17
N ILE A 138 12.56 -3.01 1.76
CA ILE A 138 12.17 -3.05 3.16
C ILE A 138 12.83 -4.26 3.83
N ARG A 139 13.60 -4.02 4.88
CA ARG A 139 14.35 -5.04 5.62
C ARG A 139 13.70 -5.37 6.94
N LEU A 140 13.25 -6.63 7.10
CA LEU A 140 12.67 -7.14 8.35
C LEU A 140 13.65 -7.02 9.53
N VAL A 141 13.12 -6.63 10.68
CA VAL A 141 13.81 -6.56 11.97
C VAL A 141 13.22 -7.62 12.90
N TYR A 142 14.07 -8.43 13.50
CA TYR A 142 13.74 -9.53 14.42
C TYR A 142 14.09 -9.17 15.86
#